data_59cdb765213ba508acca42a8d4d90060
#
_entry.id   59cdb765213ba508acca42a8d4d90060
#
_cell.length_a   1.000
_cell.length_b   1.000
_cell.length_c   1.000
_cell.angle_alpha   90.00
_cell.angle_beta   90.00
_cell.angle_gamma   90.00
#
_symmetry.space_group_name_H-M   'P 1'
#
loop_
_entity.id
_entity.type
_entity.pdbx_description
1 polymer ?
#
loop_
_entity_poly.entity_id
_entity_poly.type
_entity_poly.pdbx_seq_one_letter_code
_entity_poly.pdbx_strand_id
1 'polypeptide(L)'
;MILLDTNVLIYASDERSPHCKWARQTIADAVSGVGAAVNAVSLAEVCVGDAEPRKVGNRIRSWGVEVLDIPAAAAEVSARAYVAYRRRRMKDSGKDSPIVPLPDFFIGAHAQIMGWTLATADQDRFRLYFPKVRLKTP
;
A
#
# COMPACT_ATOMS: atom_id res chain seq x y z
N MET A 1 -8.31 7.08 -9.64
CA MET A 1 -7.83 7.18 -8.26
C MET A 1 -6.44 6.58 -8.12
N ILE A 2 -5.63 7.07 -7.23
CA ILE A 2 -4.33 6.49 -6.85
C ILE A 2 -4.46 5.91 -5.45
N LEU A 3 -4.18 4.61 -5.31
CA LEU A 3 -4.04 3.96 -4.01
C LEU A 3 -2.62 4.20 -3.51
N LEU A 4 -2.49 4.65 -2.27
CA LEU A 4 -1.20 4.92 -1.64
C LEU A 4 -0.79 3.73 -0.78
N ASP A 5 0.41 3.21 -1.03
CA ASP A 5 1.04 2.23 -0.16
C ASP A 5 1.45 2.86 1.18
N THR A 6 1.56 2.06 2.21
CA THR A 6 1.96 2.49 3.56
C THR A 6 3.25 3.31 3.56
N ASN A 7 4.25 2.91 2.78
CA ASN A 7 5.53 3.61 2.71
C ASN A 7 5.40 5.06 2.20
N VAL A 8 4.43 5.35 1.33
CA VAL A 8 4.18 6.72 0.85
C VAL A 8 3.74 7.62 2.00
N LEU A 9 2.84 7.14 2.87
CA LEU A 9 2.37 7.90 4.04
C LEU A 9 3.49 8.13 5.05
N ILE A 10 4.29 7.10 5.30
CA ILE A 10 5.44 7.18 6.22
C ILE A 10 6.45 8.20 5.71
N TYR A 11 6.85 8.11 4.42
CA TYR A 11 7.82 9.04 3.84
C TYR A 11 7.31 10.48 3.76
N ALA A 12 6.04 10.69 3.50
CA ALA A 12 5.45 12.03 3.51
C ALA A 12 5.52 12.69 4.89
N SER A 13 5.53 11.89 5.95
CA SER A 13 5.60 12.33 7.35
C SER A 13 7.02 12.47 7.89
N ASP A 14 8.03 11.90 7.25
CA ASP A 14 9.42 11.93 7.69
C ASP A 14 10.28 12.83 6.78
N GLU A 15 10.58 14.03 7.24
CA GLU A 15 11.41 15.00 6.48
C GLU A 15 12.84 14.52 6.22
N ARG A 16 13.34 13.54 6.97
CA ARG A 16 14.66 12.94 6.80
C ARG A 16 14.67 11.87 5.71
N SER A 17 13.50 11.40 5.29
CA SER A 17 13.41 10.40 4.22
C SER A 17 13.86 10.98 2.88
N PRO A 18 14.72 10.28 2.12
CA PRO A 18 15.08 10.69 0.76
C PRO A 18 13.86 10.71 -0.19
N HIS A 19 12.79 10.00 0.17
CA HIS A 19 11.55 9.95 -0.61
C HIS A 19 10.46 10.93 -0.13
N CYS A 20 10.72 11.75 0.91
CA CYS A 20 9.74 12.67 1.48
C CYS A 20 9.13 13.61 0.42
N LYS A 21 9.98 14.26 -0.38
CA LYS A 21 9.53 15.17 -1.43
C LYS A 21 8.66 14.49 -2.47
N TRP A 22 9.08 13.32 -2.94
CA TRP A 22 8.33 12.52 -3.89
C TRP A 22 6.96 12.08 -3.32
N ALA A 23 6.94 11.62 -2.08
CA ALA A 23 5.72 11.16 -1.43
C ALA A 23 4.71 12.30 -1.26
N ARG A 24 5.15 13.45 -0.75
CA ARG A 24 4.30 14.66 -0.62
C ARG A 24 3.76 15.14 -1.97
N GLN A 25 4.60 15.18 -3.00
CA GLN A 25 4.17 15.57 -4.35
C GLN A 25 3.16 14.56 -4.92
N THR A 26 3.41 13.27 -4.73
CA THR A 26 2.50 12.20 -5.19
C THR A 26 1.12 12.31 -4.56
N ILE A 27 1.06 12.58 -3.24
CA ILE A 27 -0.22 12.80 -2.54
C ILE A 27 -0.92 14.06 -3.07
N ALA A 28 -0.20 15.18 -3.18
CA ALA A 28 -0.75 16.45 -3.65
C ALA A 28 -1.31 16.35 -5.07
N ASP A 29 -0.56 15.73 -5.99
CA ASP A 29 -0.99 15.53 -7.38
C ASP A 29 -2.23 14.62 -7.46
N ALA A 30 -2.25 13.55 -6.66
CA ALA A 30 -3.38 12.63 -6.65
C ALA A 30 -4.66 13.32 -6.12
N VAL A 31 -4.53 14.02 -4.98
CA VAL A 31 -5.67 14.73 -4.36
C VAL A 31 -6.22 15.83 -5.27
N SER A 32 -5.33 16.57 -5.95
CA SER A 32 -5.74 17.64 -6.86
C SER A 32 -6.30 17.13 -8.19
N GLY A 33 -6.04 15.87 -8.53
CA GLY A 33 -6.39 15.27 -9.81
C GLY A 33 -7.42 14.16 -9.69
N VAL A 34 -6.95 12.91 -9.77
CA VAL A 34 -7.80 11.72 -9.87
C VAL A 34 -8.30 11.16 -8.54
N GLY A 35 -7.90 11.77 -7.44
CA GLY A 35 -8.18 11.33 -6.08
C GLY A 35 -7.09 10.42 -5.52
N ALA A 36 -6.89 10.51 -4.19
CA ALA A 36 -5.97 9.70 -3.42
C ALA A 36 -6.72 8.89 -2.36
N ALA A 37 -6.36 7.63 -2.21
CA ALA A 37 -6.94 6.77 -1.20
C ALA A 37 -5.88 5.89 -0.51
N VAL A 38 -6.17 5.50 0.71
CA VAL A 38 -5.52 4.39 1.42
C VAL A 38 -6.56 3.39 1.84
N ASN A 39 -6.19 2.15 2.03
CA ASN A 39 -7.09 1.19 2.63
C ASN A 39 -6.86 1.03 4.14
N ALA A 40 -7.75 0.30 4.80
CA ALA A 40 -7.70 0.06 6.23
C ALA A 40 -6.39 -0.61 6.69
N VAL A 41 -5.77 -1.46 5.84
CA VAL A 41 -4.50 -2.12 6.16
C VAL A 41 -3.36 -1.11 6.20
N SER A 42 -3.21 -0.27 5.16
CA SER A 42 -2.19 0.79 5.16
C SER A 42 -2.37 1.76 6.33
N LEU A 43 -3.62 2.12 6.64
CA LEU A 43 -3.90 2.96 7.81
C LEU A 43 -3.46 2.28 9.11
N ALA A 44 -3.78 1.00 9.29
CA ALA A 44 -3.41 0.24 10.48
C ALA A 44 -1.88 0.18 10.66
N GLU A 45 -1.14 -0.07 9.58
CA GLU A 45 0.33 -0.10 9.62
C GLU A 45 0.93 1.23 10.06
N VAL A 46 0.42 2.36 9.53
CA VAL A 46 0.89 3.69 9.96
C VAL A 46 0.53 3.97 11.42
N CYS A 47 -0.65 3.53 11.85
CA CYS A 47 -1.13 3.72 13.23
C CYS A 47 -0.31 2.94 14.27
N VAL A 48 0.25 1.78 13.92
CA VAL A 48 1.09 0.97 14.83
C VAL A 48 2.31 1.75 15.33
N GLY A 49 2.84 2.65 14.53
CA GLY A 49 3.98 3.49 14.89
C GLY A 49 3.64 4.73 15.75
N ASP A 50 2.39 4.92 16.15
CA ASP A 50 1.94 6.12 16.87
C ASP A 50 1.16 5.76 18.15
N ALA A 51 1.35 6.56 19.20
CA ALA A 51 0.63 6.38 20.48
C ALA A 51 -0.86 6.73 20.38
N GLU A 52 -1.25 7.53 19.38
CA GLU A 52 -2.63 7.99 19.20
C GLU A 52 -3.15 7.72 17.76
N PRO A 53 -3.57 6.48 17.46
CA PRO A 53 -4.02 6.07 16.12
C PRO A 53 -5.09 6.96 15.50
N ARG A 54 -6.01 7.48 16.32
CA ARG A 54 -7.07 8.40 15.86
C ARG A 54 -6.50 9.69 15.25
N LYS A 55 -5.46 10.24 15.86
CA LYS A 55 -4.80 11.45 15.34
C LYS A 55 -4.12 11.19 13.99
N VAL A 56 -3.54 10.01 13.84
CA VAL A 56 -2.95 9.59 12.55
C VAL A 56 -4.02 9.53 11.46
N GLY A 57 -5.12 8.86 11.70
CA GLY A 57 -6.23 8.79 10.73
C GLY A 57 -6.79 10.16 10.37
N ASN A 58 -6.97 11.04 11.36
CA ASN A 58 -7.44 12.41 11.12
C ASN A 58 -6.45 13.22 10.29
N ARG A 59 -5.15 13.08 10.55
CA ARG A 59 -4.09 13.75 9.78
C ARG A 59 -4.12 13.29 8.31
N ILE A 60 -4.21 12.00 8.05
CA ILE A 60 -4.27 11.46 6.69
C ILE A 60 -5.50 12.00 5.95
N ARG A 61 -6.66 11.99 6.59
CA ARG A 61 -7.88 12.58 6.01
C ARG A 61 -7.76 14.09 5.77
N SER A 62 -7.05 14.83 6.63
CA SER A 62 -6.85 16.27 6.45
C SER A 62 -5.97 16.60 5.24
N TRP A 63 -5.20 15.64 4.71
CA TRP A 63 -4.49 15.78 3.44
C TRP A 63 -5.39 15.62 2.21
N GLY A 64 -6.68 15.31 2.40
CA GLY A 64 -7.62 14.99 1.32
C GLY A 64 -7.56 13.54 0.84
N VAL A 65 -6.91 12.66 1.61
CA VAL A 65 -6.82 11.23 1.30
C VAL A 65 -8.02 10.49 1.87
N GLU A 66 -8.70 9.73 1.04
CA GLU A 66 -9.80 8.87 1.47
C GLU A 66 -9.28 7.61 2.17
N VAL A 67 -9.98 7.17 3.22
CA VAL A 67 -9.73 5.89 3.88
C VAL A 67 -10.84 4.93 3.49
N LEU A 68 -10.47 3.84 2.84
CA LEU A 68 -11.42 2.91 2.23
C LEU A 68 -11.34 1.52 2.86
N ASP A 69 -12.48 0.84 2.85
CA ASP A 69 -12.53 -0.59 3.12
C ASP A 69 -11.85 -1.38 2.00
N ILE A 70 -11.35 -2.57 2.32
CA ILE A 70 -10.82 -3.48 1.30
C ILE A 70 -12.00 -4.25 0.71
N PRO A 71 -12.21 -4.22 -0.60
CA PRO A 71 -13.28 -4.99 -1.24
C PRO A 71 -13.13 -6.49 -0.95
N ALA A 72 -14.21 -7.18 -0.63
CA ALA A 72 -14.19 -8.63 -0.38
C ALA A 72 -13.58 -9.41 -1.56
N ALA A 73 -13.80 -8.96 -2.79
CA ALA A 73 -13.20 -9.54 -4.00
C ALA A 73 -11.66 -9.51 -4.01
N ALA A 74 -11.03 -8.62 -3.24
CA ALA A 74 -9.58 -8.59 -3.09
C ALA A 74 -9.03 -9.80 -2.31
N ALA A 75 -9.85 -10.48 -1.51
CA ALA A 75 -9.41 -11.60 -0.67
C ALA A 75 -8.81 -12.75 -1.50
N GLU A 76 -9.51 -13.17 -2.56
CA GLU A 76 -9.02 -14.27 -3.43
C GLU A 76 -7.78 -13.86 -4.23
N VAL A 77 -7.71 -12.62 -4.70
CA VAL A 77 -6.57 -12.09 -5.44
C VAL A 77 -5.35 -12.03 -4.51
N SER A 78 -5.52 -11.53 -3.29
CA SER A 78 -4.50 -11.51 -2.24
C SER A 78 -4.00 -12.92 -1.92
N ALA A 79 -4.92 -13.87 -1.71
CA ALA A 79 -4.58 -15.25 -1.38
C ALA A 79 -3.76 -15.92 -2.48
N ARG A 80 -4.16 -15.81 -3.74
CA ARG A 80 -3.42 -16.40 -4.88
C ARG A 80 -2.01 -15.82 -4.99
N ALA A 81 -1.88 -14.51 -4.91
CA ALA A 81 -0.58 -13.84 -4.97
C ALA A 81 0.32 -14.24 -3.80
N TYR A 82 -0.26 -14.35 -2.59
CA TYR A 82 0.48 -14.74 -1.39
C TYR A 82 0.92 -16.21 -1.40
N VAL A 83 0.11 -17.12 -1.92
CA VAL A 83 0.51 -18.52 -2.12
C VAL A 83 1.71 -18.61 -3.06
N ALA A 84 1.72 -17.85 -4.15
CA ALA A 84 2.87 -17.77 -5.06
C ALA A 84 4.13 -17.24 -4.36
N TYR A 85 3.98 -16.20 -3.53
CA TYR A 85 5.06 -15.65 -2.71
C TYR A 85 5.63 -16.69 -1.73
N ARG A 86 4.77 -17.40 -0.99
CA ARG A 86 5.21 -18.44 -0.04
C ARG A 86 5.98 -19.57 -0.71
N ARG A 87 5.50 -20.04 -1.87
CA ARG A 87 6.17 -21.09 -2.66
C ARG A 87 7.55 -20.64 -3.11
N ARG A 88 7.65 -19.40 -3.63
CA ARG A 88 8.93 -18.85 -4.07
C ARG A 88 9.90 -18.68 -2.89
N ARG A 89 9.43 -18.14 -1.77
CA ARG A 89 10.26 -17.98 -0.57
C ARG A 89 10.78 -19.32 -0.04
N MET A 90 9.95 -20.35 -0.01
CA MET A 90 10.37 -21.70 0.39
C MET A 90 11.43 -22.25 -0.55
N LYS A 91 11.26 -22.08 -1.87
CA LYS A 91 12.23 -22.51 -2.89
C LYS A 91 13.56 -21.78 -2.79
N ASP A 92 13.55 -20.44 -2.60
CA ASP A 92 14.75 -19.61 -2.64
C ASP A 92 15.53 -19.61 -1.32
N SER A 93 14.86 -19.69 -0.16
CA SER A 93 15.48 -19.57 1.16
C SER A 93 15.22 -20.75 2.10
N GLY A 94 14.32 -21.67 1.77
CA GLY A 94 13.88 -22.76 2.64
C GLY A 94 13.11 -22.30 3.88
N LYS A 95 12.78 -21.00 3.97
CA LYS A 95 12.03 -20.41 5.10
C LYS A 95 10.55 -20.41 4.85
N ASP A 96 9.78 -20.82 5.86
CA ASP A 96 8.33 -20.70 5.84
C ASP A 96 7.89 -19.24 6.06
N SER A 97 6.65 -18.97 5.71
CA SER A 97 6.00 -17.66 5.86
C SER A 97 4.70 -17.82 6.64
N PRO A 98 4.22 -16.77 7.32
CA PRO A 98 2.93 -16.81 8.01
C PRO A 98 1.82 -17.32 7.08
N ILE A 99 0.81 -17.97 7.66
CA ILE A 99 -0.36 -18.45 6.91
C ILE A 99 -1.19 -17.25 6.42
N VAL A 100 -1.26 -16.19 7.21
CA VAL A 100 -2.00 -14.97 6.87
C VAL A 100 -1.20 -14.13 5.88
N PRO A 101 -1.83 -13.64 4.80
CA PRO A 101 -1.16 -12.76 3.84
C PRO A 101 -0.56 -11.52 4.51
N LEU A 102 0.62 -11.12 4.05
CA LEU A 102 1.24 -9.86 4.46
C LEU A 102 0.40 -8.65 3.96
N PRO A 103 0.48 -7.51 4.65
CA PRO A 103 -0.26 -6.29 4.29
C PRO A 103 -0.17 -5.90 2.82
N ASP A 104 1.01 -5.94 2.21
CA ASP A 104 1.24 -5.58 0.81
C ASP A 104 0.36 -6.36 -0.17
N PHE A 105 0.01 -7.61 0.17
CA PHE A 105 -0.83 -8.44 -0.69
C PHE A 105 -2.28 -7.97 -0.70
N PHE A 106 -2.78 -7.43 0.40
CA PHE A 106 -4.09 -6.77 0.43
C PHE A 106 -4.09 -5.43 -0.31
N ILE A 107 -3.00 -4.68 -0.21
CA ILE A 107 -2.84 -3.39 -0.90
C ILE A 107 -2.78 -3.62 -2.42
N GLY A 108 -1.93 -4.55 -2.87
CA GLY A 108 -1.81 -4.89 -4.29
C GLY A 108 -3.09 -5.47 -4.88
N ALA A 109 -3.76 -6.35 -4.14
CA ALA A 109 -5.05 -6.92 -4.55
C ALA A 109 -6.15 -5.85 -4.66
N HIS A 110 -6.20 -4.90 -3.72
CA HIS A 110 -7.14 -3.79 -3.78
C HIS A 110 -6.92 -2.94 -5.03
N ALA A 111 -5.68 -2.52 -5.30
CA ALA A 111 -5.35 -1.77 -6.51
C ALA A 111 -5.73 -2.53 -7.78
N GLN A 112 -5.48 -3.85 -7.83
CA GLN A 112 -5.80 -4.69 -8.98
C GLN A 112 -7.30 -4.79 -9.22
N ILE A 113 -8.10 -5.06 -8.19
CA ILE A 113 -9.56 -5.18 -8.30
C ILE A 113 -10.20 -3.88 -8.77
N MET A 114 -9.71 -2.75 -8.28
CA MET A 114 -10.23 -1.43 -8.65
C MET A 114 -9.68 -0.90 -9.98
N GLY A 115 -8.65 -1.53 -10.54
CA GLY A 115 -7.97 -1.03 -11.74
C GLY A 115 -7.23 0.29 -11.50
N TRP A 116 -6.82 0.57 -10.26
CA TRP A 116 -6.16 1.80 -9.86
C TRP A 116 -4.65 1.72 -9.97
N THR A 117 -4.02 2.89 -10.10
CA THR A 117 -2.57 3.01 -9.96
C THR A 117 -2.20 2.92 -8.48
N LEU A 118 -1.15 2.16 -8.17
CA LEU A 118 -0.58 2.07 -6.83
C LEU A 118 0.68 2.93 -6.76
N ALA A 119 0.71 3.89 -5.84
CA ALA A 119 1.92 4.62 -5.52
C ALA A 119 2.69 3.86 -4.44
N THR A 120 3.94 3.52 -4.72
CA THR A 120 4.82 2.77 -3.81
C THR A 120 6.29 3.03 -4.10
N ALA A 121 7.13 2.95 -3.07
CA ALA A 121 8.58 2.91 -3.22
C ALA A 121 9.15 1.48 -3.31
N ASP A 122 8.37 0.46 -2.91
CA ASP A 122 8.73 -0.96 -3.04
C ASP A 122 8.09 -1.56 -4.30
N GLN A 123 8.72 -1.30 -5.44
CA GLN A 123 8.16 -1.73 -6.73
C GLN A 123 8.33 -3.23 -7.02
N ASP A 124 9.37 -3.87 -6.50
CA ASP A 124 9.75 -5.23 -6.92
C ASP A 124 8.70 -6.26 -6.54
N ARG A 125 8.19 -6.18 -5.30
CA ARG A 125 7.12 -7.07 -4.82
C ARG A 125 5.85 -6.92 -5.65
N PHE A 126 5.43 -5.68 -5.91
CA PHE A 126 4.19 -5.43 -6.65
C PHE A 126 4.33 -5.80 -8.14
N ARG A 127 5.45 -5.54 -8.78
CA ARG A 127 5.71 -6.00 -10.16
C ARG A 127 5.66 -7.51 -10.29
N LEU A 128 6.17 -8.21 -9.29
CA LEU A 128 6.27 -9.67 -9.32
C LEU A 128 4.91 -10.35 -9.08
N TYR A 129 4.14 -9.87 -8.11
CA TYR A 129 2.91 -10.55 -7.66
C TYR A 129 1.61 -9.90 -8.16
N PHE A 130 1.68 -8.66 -8.63
CA PHE A 130 0.56 -7.90 -9.18
C PHE A 130 0.93 -7.21 -10.50
N PRO A 131 1.34 -7.99 -11.53
CA PRO A 131 1.88 -7.42 -12.76
C PRO A 131 0.87 -6.59 -13.56
N LYS A 132 -0.42 -6.71 -13.26
CA LYS A 132 -1.50 -5.93 -13.89
C LYS A 132 -1.68 -4.55 -13.27
N VAL A 133 -1.09 -4.30 -12.09
CA VAL A 133 -1.21 -3.02 -11.39
C VAL A 133 -0.20 -2.03 -11.95
N ARG A 134 -0.68 -0.86 -12.33
CA ARG A 134 0.20 0.25 -12.72
C ARG A 134 0.83 0.84 -11.47
N LEU A 135 2.15 1.04 -11.48
CA LEU A 135 2.89 1.60 -10.36
C LEU A 135 3.31 3.04 -10.63
N LYS A 136 3.23 3.89 -9.60
CA LYS A 136 3.87 5.21 -9.52
C LYS A 136 4.96 5.12 -8.48
N THR A 137 6.21 5.27 -8.88
CA THR A 137 7.42 5.09 -8.05
C THR A 137 8.26 6.36 -8.00
N PRO A 138 9.18 6.49 -7.01
CA PRO A 138 10.13 7.59 -6.95
C PRO A 138 10.99 7.75 -8.19
#